data_dab86a96ae05b42b437d8f1b288dd9fb
#
_entry.id   dab86a96ae05b42b437d8f1b288dd9fb
#
_cell.length_a   1.000
_cell.length_b   1.000
_cell.length_c   1.000
_cell.angle_alpha   90.00
_cell.angle_beta   90.00
_cell.angle_gamma   90.00
#
_symmetry.space_group_name_H-M   'P 1'
#
loop_
_entity.id
_entity.type
_entity.pdbx_description
1 polymer ?
#
loop_
_entity_poly.entity_id
_entity_poly.type
_entity_poly.pdbx_seq_one_letter_code
_entity_poly.pdbx_strand_id
1 'polypeptide(L)'
;METAARFGINTIVVVNNNHALSQVKGAIYVGPMASQWGRPEEVYAFNPANFARIADDMGCLGIRVDKACDIQPALAKALTANRPTLIDVRTDTEAMPPWS
;
A
#
# COMPACT_ATOMS: atom_id res chain seq x y z
N MET A 1 -13.51 -1.04 -3.45
CA MET A 1 -13.42 0.31 -4.11
C MET A 1 -14.46 0.43 -5.23
N GLU A 2 -14.59 -0.54 -6.12
CA GLU A 2 -15.58 -0.45 -7.23
C GLU A 2 -17.01 -0.26 -6.71
N THR A 3 -17.42 -1.02 -5.70
CA THR A 3 -18.74 -0.85 -5.07
C THR A 3 -18.97 0.57 -4.56
N ALA A 4 -17.95 1.16 -3.95
CA ALA A 4 -18.03 2.55 -3.47
C ALA A 4 -18.20 3.54 -4.63
N ALA A 5 -17.49 3.31 -5.74
CA ALA A 5 -17.65 4.13 -6.94
C ALA A 5 -19.06 4.02 -7.53
N ARG A 6 -19.57 2.80 -7.64
CA ARG A 6 -20.88 2.50 -8.22
C ARG A 6 -22.03 3.08 -7.41
N PHE A 7 -21.91 3.10 -6.08
CA PHE A 7 -22.97 3.60 -5.19
C PHE A 7 -22.71 5.03 -4.64
N GLY A 8 -21.68 5.71 -5.11
CA GLY A 8 -21.37 7.08 -4.68
C GLY A 8 -20.96 7.20 -3.20
N ILE A 9 -20.26 6.19 -2.66
CA ILE A 9 -19.83 6.19 -1.26
C ILE A 9 -18.44 6.83 -1.18
N ASN A 10 -18.35 8.01 -0.60
CA ASN A 10 -17.12 8.79 -0.49
C ASN A 10 -16.22 8.28 0.64
N THR A 11 -15.59 7.13 0.41
CA THR A 11 -14.60 6.56 1.33
C THR A 11 -13.19 6.98 0.91
N ILE A 12 -12.30 7.10 1.89
CA ILE A 12 -10.87 7.31 1.66
C ILE A 12 -10.12 6.10 2.20
N VAL A 13 -9.39 5.42 1.32
CA VAL A 13 -8.55 4.29 1.66
C VAL A 13 -7.09 4.71 1.49
N VAL A 14 -6.29 4.51 2.53
CA VAL A 14 -4.84 4.73 2.48
C VAL A 14 -4.15 3.37 2.48
N VAL A 15 -3.39 3.09 1.44
CA VAL A 15 -2.60 1.86 1.32
C VAL A 15 -1.16 2.16 1.71
N ASN A 16 -0.67 1.50 2.75
CA ASN A 16 0.75 1.49 3.10
C ASN A 16 1.45 0.45 2.21
N ASN A 17 1.98 0.90 1.09
CA ASN A 17 2.46 0.04 0.01
C ASN A 17 3.99 -0.10 0.04
N ASN A 18 4.47 -1.12 0.71
CA ASN A 18 5.88 -1.48 0.76
C ASN A 18 6.26 -2.64 -0.19
N HIS A 19 5.34 -3.07 -1.04
CA HIS A 19 5.50 -4.18 -1.99
C HIS A 19 5.90 -5.52 -1.35
N ALA A 20 5.58 -5.72 -0.07
CA ALA A 20 6.00 -6.93 0.65
C ALA A 20 5.08 -7.27 1.82
N LEU A 21 5.15 -8.52 2.25
CA LEU A 21 4.67 -8.99 3.55
C LEU A 21 5.82 -8.88 4.57
N SER A 22 6.13 -7.68 5.03
CA SER A 22 7.33 -7.42 5.84
C SER A 22 7.37 -8.18 7.16
N GLN A 23 6.22 -8.44 7.77
CA GLN A 23 6.16 -9.28 8.99
C GLN A 23 6.60 -10.72 8.70
N VAL A 24 6.22 -11.26 7.55
CA VAL A 24 6.62 -12.60 7.11
C VAL A 24 8.12 -12.65 6.82
N LYS A 25 8.68 -11.58 6.26
CA LYS A 25 10.12 -11.45 6.01
C LYS A 25 10.95 -11.75 7.25
N GLY A 26 10.61 -11.16 8.40
CA GLY A 26 11.31 -11.40 9.66
C GLY A 26 11.29 -12.87 10.07
N ALA A 27 10.13 -13.52 9.99
CA ALA A 27 9.98 -14.92 10.32
C ALA A 27 10.79 -15.84 9.39
N ILE A 28 10.87 -15.53 8.11
CA ILE A 28 11.61 -16.33 7.12
C ILE A 28 13.12 -16.26 7.33
N TYR A 29 13.65 -15.06 7.62
CA TYR A 29 15.10 -14.88 7.77
C TYR A 29 15.65 -15.27 9.15
N VAL A 30 14.84 -15.24 10.19
CA VAL A 30 15.27 -15.44 11.58
C VAL A 30 14.69 -16.72 12.19
N GLY A 31 13.67 -17.29 11.60
CA GLY A 31 13.00 -18.49 12.10
C GLY A 31 13.83 -19.76 11.94
N PRO A 32 13.48 -20.84 12.68
CA PRO A 32 14.22 -22.11 12.62
C PRO A 32 14.22 -22.77 11.24
N MET A 33 13.34 -22.34 10.34
CA MET A 33 13.27 -22.83 8.96
C MET A 33 14.01 -21.95 7.95
N ALA A 34 14.67 -20.88 8.40
CA ALA A 34 15.32 -19.91 7.52
C ALA A 34 16.32 -20.56 6.54
N SER A 35 17.06 -21.56 6.98
CA SER A 35 18.03 -22.29 6.15
C SER A 35 17.40 -23.20 5.09
N GLN A 36 16.09 -23.45 5.17
CA GLN A 36 15.35 -24.31 4.22
C GLN A 36 14.79 -23.51 3.03
N TRP A 37 14.80 -22.18 3.10
CA TRP A 37 14.29 -21.32 2.05
C TRP A 37 15.40 -21.02 1.03
N GLY A 38 15.29 -21.59 -0.17
CA GLY A 38 16.27 -21.35 -1.24
C GLY A 38 16.19 -19.93 -1.82
N ARG A 39 14.98 -19.39 -1.92
CA ARG A 39 14.70 -18.05 -2.44
C ARG A 39 13.62 -17.40 -1.58
N PRO A 40 13.97 -16.92 -0.40
CA PRO A 40 13.01 -16.44 0.59
C PRO A 40 12.20 -15.22 0.10
N GLU A 41 12.75 -14.40 -0.77
CA GLU A 41 12.05 -13.24 -1.35
C GLU A 41 10.82 -13.63 -2.15
N GLU A 42 10.75 -14.84 -2.70
CA GLU A 42 9.55 -15.32 -3.40
C GLU A 42 8.34 -15.48 -2.47
N VAL A 43 8.58 -15.58 -1.16
CA VAL A 43 7.52 -15.78 -0.17
C VAL A 43 6.91 -14.47 0.27
N TYR A 44 7.68 -13.39 0.36
CA TYR A 44 7.21 -12.14 0.95
C TYR A 44 7.23 -10.92 0.01
N ALA A 45 8.01 -10.95 -1.07
CA ALA A 45 8.14 -9.82 -1.98
C ALA A 45 7.15 -9.92 -3.13
N PHE A 46 6.56 -8.78 -3.48
CA PHE A 46 5.65 -8.66 -4.62
C PHE A 46 6.25 -7.78 -5.71
N ASN A 47 5.80 -8.00 -6.93
CA ASN A 47 6.04 -7.02 -8.00
C ASN A 47 5.40 -5.68 -7.62
N PRO A 48 6.04 -4.55 -7.98
CA PRO A 48 5.49 -3.25 -7.69
C PRO A 48 4.10 -3.07 -8.33
N ALA A 49 3.08 -2.97 -7.49
CA ALA A 49 1.72 -2.66 -7.93
C ALA A 49 1.44 -1.17 -7.74
N ASN A 50 0.78 -0.57 -8.71
CA ASN A 50 0.27 0.79 -8.60
C ASN A 50 -1.22 0.75 -8.25
N PHE A 51 -1.52 0.79 -6.96
CA PHE A 51 -2.90 0.72 -6.47
C PHE A 51 -3.71 1.96 -6.83
N ALA A 52 -3.07 3.12 -7.01
CA ALA A 52 -3.75 4.32 -7.46
C ALA A 52 -4.35 4.13 -8.87
N ARG A 53 -3.59 3.54 -9.79
CA ARG A 53 -4.08 3.22 -11.14
C ARG A 53 -5.20 2.18 -11.12
N ILE A 54 -5.08 1.17 -10.28
CA ILE A 54 -6.15 0.17 -10.11
C ILE A 54 -7.44 0.84 -9.61
N ALA A 55 -7.32 1.78 -8.68
CA ALA A 55 -8.46 2.55 -8.18
C ALA A 55 -9.09 3.42 -9.27
N ASP A 56 -8.29 4.08 -10.10
CA ASP A 56 -8.78 4.85 -11.25
C ASP A 56 -9.59 3.96 -12.20
N ASP A 57 -9.09 2.76 -12.52
CA ASP A 57 -9.78 1.80 -13.37
C ASP A 57 -11.10 1.30 -12.76
N MET A 58 -11.24 1.34 -11.44
CA MET A 58 -12.51 1.05 -10.73
C MET A 58 -13.47 2.24 -10.64
N GLY A 59 -13.13 3.39 -11.22
CA GLY A 59 -13.96 4.61 -11.16
C GLY A 59 -13.74 5.46 -9.92
N CYS A 60 -12.71 5.19 -9.14
CA CYS A 60 -12.31 5.99 -7.97
C CYS A 60 -11.31 7.08 -8.36
N LEU A 61 -10.91 7.89 -7.39
CA LEU A 61 -9.74 8.77 -7.52
C LEU A 61 -8.53 8.05 -6.95
N GLY A 62 -7.54 7.74 -7.78
CA GLY A 62 -6.25 7.20 -7.35
C GLY A 62 -5.23 8.30 -7.16
N ILE A 63 -4.56 8.33 -6.00
CA ILE A 63 -3.47 9.27 -5.72
C ILE A 63 -2.26 8.47 -5.28
N ARG A 64 -1.13 8.62 -5.98
CA ARG A 64 0.13 8.01 -5.58
C ARG A 64 0.97 9.01 -4.80
N VAL A 65 1.52 8.57 -3.68
CA VAL A 65 2.39 9.37 -2.81
C VAL A 65 3.74 8.66 -2.66
N ASP A 66 4.80 9.32 -3.10
CA ASP A 66 6.17 8.81 -3.03
C ASP A 66 7.00 9.49 -1.91
N LYS A 67 6.55 10.64 -1.42
CA LYS A 67 7.24 11.42 -0.38
C LYS A 67 6.30 11.72 0.78
N ALA A 68 6.80 11.66 2.00
CA ALA A 68 6.01 11.93 3.21
C ALA A 68 5.33 13.32 3.19
N CYS A 69 5.99 14.33 2.64
CA CYS A 69 5.43 15.69 2.54
C CYS A 69 4.21 15.78 1.62
N ASP A 70 3.96 14.79 0.76
CA ASP A 70 2.83 14.77 -0.16
C ASP A 70 1.60 14.07 0.44
N ILE A 71 1.70 13.48 1.62
CA ILE A 71 0.57 12.79 2.28
C ILE A 71 -0.54 13.78 2.64
N GLN A 72 -0.19 14.89 3.29
CA GLN A 72 -1.18 15.89 3.70
C GLN A 72 -1.90 16.52 2.51
N PRO A 73 -1.22 16.97 1.43
CA PRO A 73 -1.90 17.43 0.22
C PRO A 73 -2.81 16.37 -0.42
N ALA A 74 -2.39 15.10 -0.43
CA ALA A 74 -3.20 14.01 -0.95
C ALA A 74 -4.50 13.81 -0.15
N LEU A 75 -4.41 13.85 1.18
CA LEU A 75 -5.57 13.77 2.05
C LEU A 75 -6.52 14.96 1.85
N ALA A 76 -5.99 16.18 1.73
CA ALA A 76 -6.79 17.38 1.46
C ALA A 76 -7.53 17.26 0.13
N LYS A 77 -6.86 16.77 -0.91
CA LYS A 77 -7.47 16.50 -2.22
C LYS A 77 -8.58 15.44 -2.12
N ALA A 78 -8.32 14.36 -1.39
CA ALA A 78 -9.29 13.28 -1.19
C ALA A 78 -10.56 13.76 -0.49
N LEU A 79 -10.42 14.60 0.54
CA LEU A 79 -11.55 15.16 1.29
C LEU A 79 -12.47 16.05 0.45
N THR A 80 -11.94 16.69 -0.58
CA THR A 80 -12.70 17.59 -1.46
C THR A 80 -13.13 16.96 -2.78
N ALA A 81 -12.69 15.73 -3.06
CA ALA A 81 -12.93 15.07 -4.34
C ALA A 81 -14.41 14.66 -4.56
N ASN A 82 -15.17 14.51 -3.49
CA ASN A 82 -16.58 14.07 -3.53
C ASN A 82 -16.77 12.76 -4.31
N ARG A 83 -15.82 11.84 -4.15
CA ARG A 83 -15.82 10.51 -4.76
C ARG A 83 -14.90 9.58 -3.95
N PRO A 84 -15.09 8.25 -4.03
CA PRO A 84 -14.19 7.35 -3.33
C PRO A 84 -12.75 7.54 -3.82
N THR A 85 -11.81 7.59 -2.88
CA THR A 85 -10.41 7.88 -3.17
C THR A 85 -9.51 6.82 -2.54
N LEU A 86 -8.50 6.38 -3.27
CA LEU A 86 -7.44 5.53 -2.76
C LEU A 86 -6.11 6.27 -2.85
N ILE A 87 -5.44 6.40 -1.71
CA ILE A 87 -4.10 6.99 -1.62
C ILE A 87 -3.09 5.85 -1.48
N ASP A 88 -2.29 5.64 -2.52
CA ASP A 88 -1.23 4.63 -2.54
C ASP A 88 0.07 5.26 -2.05
N VAL A 89 0.40 5.06 -0.77
CA VAL A 89 1.60 5.61 -0.14
C VAL A 89 2.72 4.58 -0.25
N ARG A 90 3.74 4.89 -1.03
CA ARG A 90 4.93 4.05 -1.13
C ARG A 90 5.77 4.18 0.13
N THR A 91 6.10 3.05 0.71
CA THR A 91 6.94 2.98 1.90
C THR A 91 8.13 2.04 1.67
N ASP A 92 9.13 2.16 2.52
CA ASP A 92 10.34 1.35 2.46
C ASP A 92 10.10 -0.01 3.11
N THR A 93 10.39 -1.08 2.37
CA THR A 93 10.32 -2.47 2.88
C THR A 93 11.27 -2.71 4.05
N GLU A 94 12.38 -1.97 4.11
CA GLU A 94 13.42 -2.13 5.14
C GLU A 94 13.17 -1.26 6.37
N ALA A 95 12.19 -0.35 6.31
CA ALA A 95 11.86 0.50 7.45
C ALA A 95 11.35 -0.34 8.63
N MET A 96 11.98 -0.16 9.78
CA MET A 96 11.60 -0.83 11.02
C MET A 96 10.75 0.09 11.89
N PRO A 97 9.71 -0.41 12.56
CA PRO A 97 8.94 0.40 13.49
C PRO A 97 9.81 0.83 14.68
N PRO A 98 9.58 2.03 15.24
CA PRO A 98 10.45 2.58 16.29
C PRO A 98 10.45 1.77 17.60
N TRP A 99 9.52 0.85 17.77
CA TRP A 99 9.41 -0.02 18.94
C TRP A 99 9.95 -1.43 18.71
N SER A 100 10.55 -1.67 17.56
CA SER A 100 11.10 -3.00 17.22
C SER A 100 12.53 -3.20 17.71
#